data_7f006fdda86074aa676406e506a02a88
#
_entry.id   7f006fdda86074aa676406e506a02a88
#
_cell.length_a   1.000
_cell.length_b   1.000
_cell.length_c   1.000
_cell.angle_alpha   90.00
_cell.angle_beta   90.00
_cell.angle_gamma   90.00
#
_symmetry.space_group_name_H-M   'P 1'
#
loop_
_entity.id
_entity.type
_entity.pdbx_description
1 polymer ?
#
loop_
_entity_poly.entity_id
_entity_poly.type
_entity_poly.pdbx_seq_one_letter_code
_entity_poly.pdbx_strand_id
1 'polypeptide(L)'
;CYYDAQGNYHDQGIARVLDFDQLCSPEESSFFNWEKPFVQLETTRGCFNTCSFCVSGGEKPVRRLPLSQVRERLQRIHQAGIRDVRLLDRTFNYNIHYARQLLQLFQEFPGMRFHLEIHPALLTDELKQELLRLPQGLLHLEAGIQSLRADVLAECRRKGRLEDALSGLKFLCSLPNMETHADLIAGLPLYRLQDIFSDVVTLASYHAGEIQLESLKVLPGTDTVSYTHLRAHETKANLV
;
A
#
# COMPACT_ATOMS: atom_id res chain seq x y z
N CYS A 1 17.97 12.40 -16.15
CA CYS A 1 19.24 13.10 -15.86
C CYS A 1 20.34 12.52 -16.73
N TYR A 2 21.29 13.33 -17.22
CA TYR A 2 22.44 12.89 -18.00
C TYR A 2 23.60 13.88 -17.87
N TYR A 3 24.81 13.43 -18.23
CA TYR A 3 25.96 14.29 -18.42
C TYR A 3 26.12 14.56 -19.92
N ASP A 4 26.33 15.81 -20.31
CA ASP A 4 26.65 16.17 -21.68
C ASP A 4 28.12 15.80 -22.04
N ALA A 5 28.48 15.99 -23.31
CA ALA A 5 29.83 15.72 -23.78
C ALA A 5 30.92 16.58 -23.11
N GLN A 6 30.55 17.66 -22.48
CA GLN A 6 31.41 18.58 -21.72
C GLN A 6 31.49 18.21 -20.23
N GLY A 7 30.74 17.17 -19.76
CA GLY A 7 30.71 16.71 -18.38
C GLY A 7 29.78 17.51 -17.47
N ASN A 8 28.88 18.35 -18.01
CA ASN A 8 27.91 19.07 -17.20
C ASN A 8 26.71 18.16 -16.90
N TYR A 9 26.25 18.17 -15.65
CA TYR A 9 25.06 17.44 -15.21
C TYR A 9 23.77 18.18 -15.59
N HIS A 10 22.88 17.50 -16.26
CA HIS A 10 21.56 17.99 -16.65
C HIS A 10 20.47 17.18 -15.93
N ASP A 11 19.75 17.84 -15.02
CA ASP A 11 18.53 17.28 -14.44
C ASP A 11 17.30 17.81 -15.20
N GLN A 12 16.62 16.90 -15.88
CA GLN A 12 15.37 17.21 -16.62
C GLN A 12 14.13 16.97 -15.75
N GLY A 13 14.31 16.71 -14.47
CA GLY A 13 13.23 16.42 -13.54
C GLY A 13 12.67 15.00 -13.69
N ILE A 14 11.49 14.80 -13.14
CA ILE A 14 10.82 13.49 -13.11
C ILE A 14 9.94 13.35 -14.35
N ALA A 15 10.28 12.40 -15.23
CA ALA A 15 9.39 11.99 -16.30
C ALA A 15 8.17 11.27 -15.70
N ARG A 16 6.98 11.73 -16.10
CA ARG A 16 5.71 11.10 -15.68
C ARG A 16 5.02 10.50 -16.89
N VAL A 17 4.79 9.20 -16.84
CA VAL A 17 3.89 8.57 -17.79
C VAL A 17 2.47 8.94 -17.40
N LEU A 18 1.80 9.73 -18.23
CA LEU A 18 0.43 10.19 -18.00
C LEU A 18 -0.60 9.15 -18.43
N ASP A 19 -0.31 8.42 -19.47
CA ASP A 19 -1.17 7.42 -20.06
C ASP A 19 -0.64 6.02 -19.74
N PHE A 20 -1.36 5.34 -18.85
CA PHE A 20 -1.02 3.99 -18.41
C PHE A 20 -1.23 2.93 -19.51
N ASP A 21 -2.08 3.22 -20.49
CA ASP A 21 -2.39 2.31 -21.59
C ASP A 21 -1.18 2.04 -22.49
N GLN A 22 -0.20 2.95 -22.45
CA GLN A 22 1.06 2.84 -23.20
C GLN A 22 2.14 2.03 -22.48
N LEU A 23 1.90 1.60 -21.25
CA LEU A 23 2.88 0.81 -20.51
C LEU A 23 2.84 -0.65 -20.96
N CYS A 24 4.00 -1.15 -21.41
CA CYS A 24 4.17 -2.58 -21.67
C CYS A 24 3.99 -3.39 -20.37
N SER A 25 3.33 -4.52 -20.47
CA SER A 25 3.18 -5.44 -19.34
C SER A 25 4.54 -6.09 -19.02
N PRO A 26 5.02 -6.05 -17.77
CA PRO A 26 6.28 -6.71 -17.39
C PRO A 26 6.33 -8.19 -17.75
N GLU A 27 5.18 -8.85 -17.74
CA GLU A 27 5.00 -10.27 -18.05
C GLU A 27 5.30 -10.61 -19.54
N GLU A 28 5.44 -9.60 -20.39
CA GLU A 28 5.85 -9.76 -21.81
C GLU A 28 7.37 -9.77 -21.98
N SER A 29 8.10 -9.40 -20.95
CA SER A 29 9.54 -9.37 -20.98
C SER A 29 10.13 -10.78 -20.90
N SER A 30 11.13 -11.08 -21.72
CA SER A 30 11.93 -12.32 -21.59
C SER A 30 12.73 -12.41 -20.29
N PHE A 31 12.86 -11.30 -19.57
CA PHE A 31 13.50 -11.23 -18.25
C PHE A 31 12.53 -11.43 -17.10
N PHE A 32 11.22 -11.58 -17.38
CA PHE A 32 10.24 -11.77 -16.32
C PHE A 32 10.45 -13.15 -15.65
N ASN A 33 10.61 -13.13 -14.34
CA ASN A 33 10.89 -14.35 -13.59
C ASN A 33 9.57 -15.03 -13.18
N TRP A 34 9.18 -16.08 -13.91
CA TRP A 34 8.01 -16.89 -13.67
C TRP A 34 8.18 -17.97 -12.57
N GLU A 35 9.40 -18.17 -12.06
CA GLU A 35 9.68 -19.16 -11.00
C GLU A 35 9.37 -18.63 -9.59
N LYS A 36 9.05 -17.34 -9.46
CA LYS A 36 8.67 -16.75 -8.17
C LYS A 36 7.33 -17.29 -7.69
N PRO A 37 7.18 -17.48 -6.36
CA PRO A 37 5.92 -17.97 -5.79
C PRO A 37 4.78 -16.95 -5.88
N PHE A 38 5.07 -15.69 -6.16
CA PHE A 38 4.09 -14.62 -6.34
C PHE A 38 4.51 -13.65 -7.44
N VAL A 39 3.54 -12.92 -7.97
CA VAL A 39 3.76 -11.81 -8.90
C VAL A 39 3.27 -10.51 -8.25
N GLN A 40 4.02 -9.44 -8.50
CA GLN A 40 3.59 -8.08 -8.14
C GLN A 40 2.85 -7.45 -9.32
N LEU A 41 1.64 -6.95 -9.06
CA LEU A 41 0.77 -6.34 -10.05
C LEU A 41 0.41 -4.93 -9.61
N GLU A 42 0.68 -3.94 -10.44
CA GLU A 42 0.22 -2.57 -10.24
C GLU A 42 -1.07 -2.36 -11.04
N THR A 43 -2.17 -1.99 -10.36
CA THR A 43 -3.43 -1.59 -11.01
C THR A 43 -3.67 -0.10 -10.91
N THR A 44 -3.06 0.54 -9.89
CA THR A 44 -3.08 2.00 -9.72
C THR A 44 -1.70 2.53 -9.34
N ARG A 45 -1.36 3.73 -9.80
CA ARG A 45 -0.13 4.45 -9.43
C ARG A 45 -0.46 5.82 -8.86
N GLY A 46 0.22 6.14 -7.75
CA GLY A 46 0.00 7.36 -6.99
C GLY A 46 -0.77 7.11 -5.71
N CYS A 47 -0.84 8.12 -4.85
CA CYS A 47 -1.54 8.05 -3.57
C CYS A 47 -2.26 9.38 -3.29
N PHE A 48 -3.48 9.30 -2.74
CA PHE A 48 -4.23 10.49 -2.33
C PHE A 48 -3.71 11.10 -1.02
N ASN A 49 -3.01 10.28 -0.22
CA ASN A 49 -2.36 10.72 1.01
C ASN A 49 -1.11 11.57 0.72
N THR A 50 -0.70 12.34 1.73
CA THR A 50 0.52 13.17 1.70
C THR A 50 1.40 12.87 2.90
N CYS A 51 1.45 11.60 3.30
CA CYS A 51 2.20 11.18 4.47
C CYS A 51 3.68 11.61 4.36
N SER A 52 4.20 12.27 5.39
CA SER A 52 5.55 12.86 5.40
C SER A 52 6.68 11.82 5.29
N PHE A 53 6.41 10.59 5.68
CA PHE A 53 7.37 9.48 5.67
C PHE A 53 7.34 8.64 4.38
N CYS A 54 6.35 8.84 3.49
CA CYS A 54 6.10 7.96 2.37
C CYS A 54 6.60 8.57 1.05
N VAL A 55 7.39 7.81 0.29
CA VAL A 55 7.89 8.23 -1.04
C VAL A 55 6.78 8.41 -2.07
N SER A 56 5.63 7.74 -1.88
CA SER A 56 4.44 7.88 -2.73
C SER A 56 3.50 8.98 -2.24
N GLY A 57 3.86 9.68 -1.16
CA GLY A 57 3.08 10.78 -0.59
C GLY A 57 2.93 11.92 -1.58
N GLY A 58 1.69 12.23 -1.95
CA GLY A 58 1.40 13.36 -2.84
C GLY A 58 1.61 13.09 -4.33
N GLU A 59 1.92 11.87 -4.77
CA GLU A 59 1.95 11.54 -6.19
C GLU A 59 0.54 11.54 -6.78
N LYS A 60 0.20 12.61 -7.45
CA LYS A 60 -1.13 12.89 -8.01
C LYS A 60 -1.05 13.26 -9.49
N PRO A 61 -2.14 13.02 -10.24
CA PRO A 61 -3.35 12.25 -9.88
C PRO A 61 -3.05 10.76 -9.70
N VAL A 62 -3.91 10.05 -8.96
CA VAL A 62 -3.89 8.58 -8.95
C VAL A 62 -4.35 8.09 -10.32
N ARG A 63 -3.51 7.36 -11.02
CA ARG A 63 -3.75 6.80 -12.36
C ARG A 63 -4.16 5.34 -12.25
N ARG A 64 -4.92 4.85 -13.19
CA ARG A 64 -5.46 3.47 -13.18
C ARG A 64 -5.14 2.76 -14.48
N LEU A 65 -4.83 1.48 -14.41
CA LEU A 65 -4.83 0.62 -15.59
C LEU A 65 -6.27 0.36 -16.04
N PRO A 66 -6.52 0.26 -17.35
CA PRO A 66 -7.79 -0.29 -17.85
C PRO A 66 -8.03 -1.70 -17.33
N LEU A 67 -9.28 -2.02 -16.98
CA LEU A 67 -9.63 -3.37 -16.50
C LEU A 67 -9.31 -4.47 -17.52
N SER A 68 -9.37 -4.17 -18.81
CA SER A 68 -8.97 -5.10 -19.88
C SER A 68 -7.50 -5.50 -19.74
N GLN A 69 -6.60 -4.54 -19.53
CA GLN A 69 -5.19 -4.82 -19.33
C GLN A 69 -4.92 -5.59 -18.02
N VAL A 70 -5.60 -5.23 -16.93
CA VAL A 70 -5.50 -6.01 -15.69
C VAL A 70 -5.94 -7.46 -15.91
N ARG A 71 -7.05 -7.66 -16.64
CA ARG A 71 -7.56 -9.00 -16.99
C ARG A 71 -6.54 -9.80 -17.79
N GLU A 72 -5.97 -9.21 -18.85
CA GLU A 72 -4.97 -9.87 -19.69
C GLU A 72 -3.73 -10.27 -18.88
N ARG A 73 -3.25 -9.41 -18.00
CA ARG A 73 -2.13 -9.71 -17.12
C ARG A 73 -2.46 -10.84 -16.16
N LEU A 74 -3.63 -10.82 -15.52
CA LEU A 74 -4.08 -11.88 -14.63
C LEU A 74 -4.25 -13.23 -15.36
N GLN A 75 -4.73 -13.20 -16.61
CA GLN A 75 -4.82 -14.41 -17.44
C GLN A 75 -3.44 -15.05 -17.67
N ARG A 76 -2.44 -14.26 -18.02
CA ARG A 76 -1.04 -14.73 -18.21
C ARG A 76 -0.48 -15.30 -16.92
N ILE A 77 -0.64 -14.59 -15.79
CA ILE A 77 -0.18 -15.02 -14.47
C ILE A 77 -0.84 -16.35 -14.07
N HIS A 78 -2.15 -16.46 -14.26
CA HIS A 78 -2.92 -17.67 -13.95
C HIS A 78 -2.50 -18.86 -14.83
N GLN A 79 -2.29 -18.63 -16.15
CA GLN A 79 -1.81 -19.63 -17.10
C GLN A 79 -0.42 -20.14 -16.78
N ALA A 80 0.46 -19.26 -16.26
CA ALA A 80 1.79 -19.62 -15.78
C ALA A 80 1.78 -20.44 -14.46
N GLY A 81 0.61 -20.68 -13.88
CA GLY A 81 0.47 -21.46 -12.66
C GLY A 81 0.65 -20.70 -11.36
N ILE A 82 0.93 -19.39 -11.41
CA ILE A 82 1.08 -18.56 -10.21
C ILE A 82 -0.30 -18.27 -9.63
N ARG A 83 -0.42 -18.38 -8.30
CA ARG A 83 -1.69 -18.24 -7.57
C ARG A 83 -1.68 -17.10 -6.56
N ASP A 84 -0.52 -16.54 -6.21
CA ASP A 84 -0.39 -15.42 -5.27
C ASP A 84 -0.03 -14.15 -6.05
N VAL A 85 -0.88 -13.12 -5.93
CA VAL A 85 -0.69 -11.81 -6.58
C VAL A 85 -0.69 -10.72 -5.52
N ARG A 86 0.39 -9.95 -5.46
CA ARG A 86 0.53 -8.83 -4.54
C ARG A 86 0.36 -7.53 -5.29
N LEU A 87 -0.69 -6.78 -4.96
CA LEU A 87 -0.91 -5.48 -5.57
C LEU A 87 0.09 -4.46 -5.00
N LEU A 88 0.61 -3.63 -5.90
CA LEU A 88 1.50 -2.51 -5.54
C LEU A 88 0.72 -1.21 -5.31
N ASP A 89 -0.58 -1.27 -5.37
CA ASP A 89 -1.49 -0.14 -5.20
C ASP A 89 -1.39 0.40 -3.78
N ARG A 90 -1.04 1.67 -3.62
CA ARG A 90 -0.83 2.30 -2.30
C ARG A 90 -2.10 2.49 -1.48
N THR A 91 -3.26 2.40 -2.11
CA THR A 91 -4.56 2.43 -1.44
C THR A 91 -5.59 1.84 -2.39
N PHE A 92 -5.81 0.56 -2.29
CA PHE A 92 -6.73 -0.17 -3.16
C PHE A 92 -8.13 0.45 -3.21
N ASN A 93 -8.67 0.85 -2.08
CA ASN A 93 -10.03 1.37 -1.94
C ASN A 93 -10.15 2.91 -2.06
N TYR A 94 -9.14 3.58 -2.62
CA TYR A 94 -9.24 5.03 -2.87
C TYR A 94 -10.37 5.38 -3.86
N ASN A 95 -10.50 4.61 -4.93
CA ASN A 95 -11.61 4.73 -5.86
C ASN A 95 -12.53 3.51 -5.71
N ILE A 96 -13.63 3.68 -4.98
CA ILE A 96 -14.54 2.59 -4.63
C ILE A 96 -15.11 1.90 -5.87
N HIS A 97 -15.48 2.66 -6.90
CA HIS A 97 -16.03 2.09 -8.12
C HIS A 97 -15.02 1.16 -8.82
N TYR A 98 -13.78 1.60 -8.96
CA TYR A 98 -12.71 0.79 -9.57
C TYR A 98 -12.33 -0.40 -8.68
N ALA A 99 -12.24 -0.22 -7.37
CA ALA A 99 -11.98 -1.30 -6.43
C ALA A 99 -13.03 -2.42 -6.55
N ARG A 100 -14.31 -2.07 -6.62
CA ARG A 100 -15.40 -3.03 -6.81
C ARG A 100 -15.29 -3.79 -8.14
N GLN A 101 -14.94 -3.10 -9.23
CA GLN A 101 -14.71 -3.75 -10.52
C GLN A 101 -13.53 -4.74 -10.47
N LEU A 102 -12.46 -4.39 -9.74
CA LEU A 102 -11.32 -5.30 -9.51
C LEU A 102 -11.74 -6.52 -8.67
N LEU A 103 -12.51 -6.34 -7.59
CA LEU A 103 -13.00 -7.44 -6.78
C LEU A 103 -13.88 -8.41 -7.58
N GLN A 104 -14.69 -7.90 -8.51
CA GLN A 104 -15.46 -8.73 -9.44
C GLN A 104 -14.53 -9.49 -10.39
N LEU A 105 -13.53 -8.80 -10.95
CA LEU A 105 -12.55 -9.40 -11.85
C LEU A 105 -11.73 -10.52 -11.17
N PHE A 106 -11.31 -10.31 -9.91
CA PHE A 106 -10.52 -11.31 -9.17
C PHE A 106 -11.26 -12.65 -8.98
N GLN A 107 -12.56 -12.60 -8.84
CA GLN A 107 -13.39 -13.80 -8.72
C GLN A 107 -13.44 -14.67 -10.00
N GLU A 108 -13.04 -14.10 -11.15
CA GLU A 108 -12.94 -14.86 -12.41
C GLU A 108 -11.71 -15.80 -12.43
N PHE A 109 -10.81 -15.68 -11.45
CA PHE A 109 -9.57 -16.44 -11.36
C PHE A 109 -9.58 -17.37 -10.12
N PRO A 110 -10.28 -18.51 -10.19
CA PRO A 110 -10.40 -19.41 -9.05
C PRO A 110 -9.03 -19.95 -8.61
N GLY A 111 -8.84 -20.03 -7.31
CA GLY A 111 -7.59 -20.49 -6.70
C GLY A 111 -6.47 -19.45 -6.66
N MET A 112 -6.68 -18.24 -7.16
CA MET A 112 -5.77 -17.12 -6.92
C MET A 112 -6.07 -16.43 -5.60
N ARG A 113 -5.03 -15.89 -4.97
CA ARG A 113 -5.10 -15.04 -3.77
C ARG A 113 -4.48 -13.68 -4.10
N PHE A 114 -5.14 -12.62 -3.63
CA PHE A 114 -4.71 -11.24 -3.86
C PHE A 114 -4.38 -10.57 -2.55
N HIS A 115 -3.17 -10.04 -2.44
CA HIS A 115 -2.72 -9.22 -1.31
C HIS A 115 -2.93 -7.74 -1.67
N LEU A 116 -3.68 -7.02 -0.84
CA LEU A 116 -4.11 -5.63 -1.08
C LEU A 116 -3.78 -4.72 0.09
N GLU A 117 -3.19 -3.54 -0.19
CA GLU A 117 -3.11 -2.45 0.79
C GLU A 117 -4.43 -1.67 0.83
N ILE A 118 -5.13 -1.70 1.96
CA ILE A 118 -6.43 -1.05 2.14
C ILE A 118 -6.36 0.07 3.19
N HIS A 119 -7.06 1.18 2.94
CA HIS A 119 -7.19 2.25 3.92
C HIS A 119 -8.48 2.08 4.72
N PRO A 120 -8.42 1.69 6.00
CA PRO A 120 -9.62 1.32 6.77
C PRO A 120 -10.65 2.45 6.90
N ALA A 121 -10.19 3.73 6.97
CA ALA A 121 -11.10 4.87 7.05
C ALA A 121 -11.90 5.15 5.75
N LEU A 122 -11.59 4.49 4.64
CA LEU A 122 -12.28 4.66 3.36
C LEU A 122 -13.26 3.52 3.04
N LEU A 123 -13.62 2.71 4.02
CA LEU A 123 -14.59 1.63 3.84
C LEU A 123 -16.01 2.19 3.78
N THR A 124 -16.61 2.15 2.60
CA THR A 124 -18.04 2.43 2.44
C THR A 124 -18.89 1.20 2.74
N ASP A 125 -20.16 1.38 3.03
CA ASP A 125 -21.05 0.26 3.33
C ASP A 125 -21.22 -0.68 2.12
N GLU A 126 -21.20 -0.14 0.89
CA GLU A 126 -21.21 -0.95 -0.32
C GLU A 126 -19.98 -1.85 -0.41
N LEU A 127 -18.78 -1.31 -0.12
CA LEU A 127 -17.55 -2.10 -0.14
C LEU A 127 -17.55 -3.16 0.96
N LYS A 128 -18.02 -2.81 2.16
CA LYS A 128 -18.17 -3.78 3.26
C LYS A 128 -19.07 -4.94 2.88
N GLN A 129 -20.21 -4.67 2.24
CA GLN A 129 -21.13 -5.72 1.77
C GLN A 129 -20.51 -6.59 0.68
N GLU A 130 -19.67 -6.03 -0.16
CA GLU A 130 -18.96 -6.79 -1.18
C GLU A 130 -17.91 -7.70 -0.57
N LEU A 131 -17.09 -7.20 0.35
CA LEU A 131 -16.07 -7.98 1.07
C LEU A 131 -16.66 -9.19 1.80
N LEU A 132 -17.84 -9.03 2.42
CA LEU A 132 -18.56 -10.14 3.10
C LEU A 132 -18.96 -11.28 2.15
N ARG A 133 -19.15 -11.00 0.87
CA ARG A 133 -19.64 -11.97 -0.13
C ARG A 133 -18.52 -12.68 -0.89
N LEU A 134 -17.28 -12.22 -0.74
CA LEU A 134 -16.15 -12.79 -1.46
C LEU A 134 -15.85 -14.22 -0.99
N PRO A 135 -15.34 -15.07 -1.90
CA PRO A 135 -14.89 -16.41 -1.54
C PRO A 135 -13.82 -16.40 -0.46
N GLN A 136 -13.84 -17.43 0.38
CA GLN A 136 -12.82 -17.62 1.40
C GLN A 136 -11.42 -17.74 0.79
N GLY A 137 -10.46 -17.01 1.34
CA GLY A 137 -9.06 -17.05 0.95
C GLY A 137 -8.74 -16.28 -0.34
N LEU A 138 -9.72 -15.60 -0.95
CA LEU A 138 -9.46 -14.77 -2.13
C LEU A 138 -8.56 -13.57 -1.82
N LEU A 139 -8.75 -12.95 -0.65
CA LEU A 139 -8.02 -11.75 -0.26
C LEU A 139 -7.18 -11.97 0.99
N HIS A 140 -6.03 -11.31 1.00
CA HIS A 140 -5.23 -10.98 2.16
C HIS A 140 -5.14 -9.44 2.23
N LEU A 141 -5.60 -8.85 3.33
CA LEU A 141 -5.72 -7.40 3.47
C LEU A 141 -4.65 -6.84 4.40
N GLU A 142 -3.88 -5.88 3.90
CA GLU A 142 -2.94 -5.10 4.67
C GLU A 142 -3.58 -3.75 5.02
N ALA A 143 -3.86 -3.56 6.30
CA ALA A 143 -4.53 -2.38 6.81
C ALA A 143 -3.52 -1.43 7.47
N GLY A 144 -3.00 -0.48 6.70
CA GLY A 144 -2.08 0.52 7.22
C GLY A 144 -2.77 1.47 8.18
N ILE A 145 -2.62 1.28 9.49
CA ILE A 145 -3.10 2.21 10.54
C ILE A 145 -2.01 3.23 10.89
N GLN A 146 -0.77 2.77 10.98
CA GLN A 146 0.47 3.50 11.28
C GLN A 146 0.59 3.91 12.77
N SER A 147 -0.47 4.40 13.40
CA SER A 147 -0.58 4.73 14.83
C SER A 147 -2.05 4.85 15.21
N LEU A 148 -2.36 4.62 16.49
CA LEU A 148 -3.69 4.88 17.08
C LEU A 148 -3.74 6.25 17.78
N ARG A 149 -2.81 7.16 17.46
CA ARG A 149 -2.72 8.52 18.03
C ARG A 149 -3.07 9.55 16.97
N ALA A 150 -4.13 10.31 17.20
CA ALA A 150 -4.60 11.32 16.25
C ALA A 150 -3.57 12.42 15.99
N ASP A 151 -2.83 12.84 17.01
CA ASP A 151 -1.74 13.82 16.93
C ASP A 151 -0.56 13.30 16.10
N VAL A 152 -0.15 12.04 16.27
CA VAL A 152 0.88 11.39 15.46
C VAL A 152 0.47 11.33 13.99
N LEU A 153 -0.77 10.92 13.70
CA LEU A 153 -1.29 10.82 12.34
C LEU A 153 -1.40 12.20 11.68
N ALA A 154 -1.83 13.21 12.44
CA ALA A 154 -1.92 14.59 11.96
C ALA A 154 -0.53 15.16 11.64
N GLU A 155 0.45 14.97 12.53
CA GLU A 155 1.84 15.41 12.31
C GLU A 155 2.45 14.74 11.07
N CYS A 156 2.15 13.48 10.83
CA CYS A 156 2.54 12.77 9.63
C CYS A 156 1.69 13.10 8.40
N ARG A 157 0.72 14.00 8.50
CA ARG A 157 -0.21 14.40 7.42
C ARG A 157 -0.97 13.22 6.79
N ARG A 158 -1.22 12.17 7.59
CA ARG A 158 -2.05 11.06 7.16
C ARG A 158 -3.52 11.46 7.19
N LYS A 159 -4.21 11.27 6.07
CA LYS A 159 -5.62 11.62 5.91
C LYS A 159 -6.54 10.52 6.46
N GLY A 160 -7.75 10.92 6.83
CA GLY A 160 -8.77 10.07 7.42
C GLY A 160 -8.91 10.32 8.92
N ARG A 161 -10.13 10.12 9.43
CA ARG A 161 -10.39 10.21 10.87
C ARG A 161 -9.97 8.92 11.53
N LEU A 162 -9.36 9.03 12.71
CA LEU A 162 -8.91 7.84 13.46
C LEU A 162 -10.08 6.92 13.81
N GLU A 163 -11.22 7.49 14.22
CA GLU A 163 -12.42 6.73 14.58
C GLU A 163 -12.93 5.88 13.41
N ASP A 164 -12.93 6.45 12.20
CA ASP A 164 -13.34 5.75 10.99
C ASP A 164 -12.34 4.62 10.64
N ALA A 165 -11.05 4.89 10.81
CA ALA A 165 -10.00 3.90 10.59
C ALA A 165 -10.11 2.72 11.58
N LEU A 166 -10.35 2.99 12.86
CA LEU A 166 -10.51 1.95 13.89
C LEU A 166 -11.80 1.15 13.67
N SER A 167 -12.90 1.83 13.32
CA SER A 167 -14.16 1.15 12.98
C SER A 167 -14.00 0.25 11.76
N GLY A 168 -13.33 0.77 10.73
CA GLY A 168 -13.04 0.00 9.51
C GLY A 168 -12.13 -1.19 9.78
N LEU A 169 -11.08 -1.02 10.58
CA LEU A 169 -10.18 -2.12 10.94
C LEU A 169 -10.92 -3.21 11.72
N LYS A 170 -11.74 -2.85 12.72
CA LYS A 170 -12.56 -3.82 13.45
C LYS A 170 -13.45 -4.63 12.53
N PHE A 171 -14.05 -3.95 11.55
CA PHE A 171 -14.85 -4.64 10.54
C PHE A 171 -13.99 -5.62 9.73
N LEU A 172 -12.81 -5.21 9.21
CA LEU A 172 -11.93 -6.08 8.44
C LEU A 172 -11.48 -7.30 9.26
N CYS A 173 -11.09 -7.12 10.52
CA CYS A 173 -10.70 -8.21 11.41
C CYS A 173 -11.86 -9.15 11.76
N SER A 174 -13.12 -8.71 11.61
CA SER A 174 -14.30 -9.56 11.84
C SER A 174 -14.69 -10.43 10.65
N LEU A 175 -14.07 -10.24 9.48
CA LEU A 175 -14.39 -10.97 8.27
C LEU A 175 -13.87 -12.43 8.36
N PRO A 176 -14.74 -13.44 8.30
CA PRO A 176 -14.31 -14.84 8.45
C PRO A 176 -13.66 -15.41 7.19
N ASN A 177 -13.81 -14.75 6.06
CA ASN A 177 -13.45 -15.24 4.72
C ASN A 177 -12.12 -14.69 4.20
N MET A 178 -11.41 -13.86 4.96
CA MET A 178 -10.12 -13.29 4.57
C MET A 178 -9.21 -13.04 5.77
N GLU A 179 -7.92 -12.94 5.48
CA GLU A 179 -6.91 -12.58 6.47
C GLU A 179 -6.67 -11.07 6.44
N THR A 180 -6.58 -10.48 7.62
CA THR A 180 -6.28 -9.05 7.76
C THR A 180 -5.09 -8.88 8.70
N HIS A 181 -4.08 -8.11 8.27
CA HIS A 181 -3.06 -7.63 9.16
C HIS A 181 -3.06 -6.11 9.28
N ALA A 182 -2.59 -5.63 10.41
CA ALA A 182 -2.57 -4.21 10.76
C ALA A 182 -1.15 -3.72 10.94
N ASP A 183 -0.81 -2.58 10.30
CA ASP A 183 0.54 -2.03 10.34
C ASP A 183 0.63 -0.81 11.24
N LEU A 184 1.67 -0.81 12.07
CA LEU A 184 2.14 0.33 12.85
C LEU A 184 3.55 0.71 12.42
N ILE A 185 3.90 1.99 12.57
CA ILE A 185 5.26 2.49 12.31
C ILE A 185 5.85 3.06 13.61
N ALA A 186 6.82 2.37 14.19
CA ALA A 186 7.57 2.87 15.33
C ALA A 186 8.54 3.99 14.90
N GLY A 187 8.63 5.05 15.72
CA GLY A 187 9.52 6.18 15.46
C GLY A 187 8.91 7.33 14.67
N LEU A 188 7.60 7.31 14.39
CA LEU A 188 6.90 8.48 13.87
C LEU A 188 7.02 9.67 14.85
N PRO A 189 7.03 10.92 14.36
CA PRO A 189 7.03 12.10 15.22
C PRO A 189 5.90 12.03 16.26
N LEU A 190 6.19 12.46 17.48
CA LEU A 190 5.30 12.42 18.66
C LEU A 190 4.94 11.01 19.16
N TYR A 191 5.29 9.92 18.46
CA TYR A 191 4.91 8.56 18.83
C TYR A 191 5.85 7.99 19.88
N ARG A 192 5.41 7.98 21.14
CA ARG A 192 6.19 7.53 22.29
C ARG A 192 6.17 6.01 22.41
N LEU A 193 7.22 5.44 22.96
CA LEU A 193 7.31 3.98 23.16
C LEU A 193 6.12 3.41 23.95
N GLN A 194 5.66 4.11 24.99
CA GLN A 194 4.50 3.69 25.78
C GLN A 194 3.20 3.68 24.96
N ASP A 195 3.05 4.62 24.02
CA ASP A 195 1.90 4.68 23.12
C ASP A 195 1.93 3.51 22.16
N ILE A 196 3.11 3.15 21.63
CA ILE A 196 3.27 1.98 20.74
C ILE A 196 2.81 0.70 21.46
N PHE A 197 3.26 0.46 22.69
CA PHE A 197 2.81 -0.70 23.46
C PHE A 197 1.30 -0.72 23.67
N SER A 198 0.71 0.43 24.02
CA SER A 198 -0.74 0.57 24.17
C SER A 198 -1.50 0.29 22.86
N ASP A 199 -0.96 0.77 21.74
CA ASP A 199 -1.55 0.59 20.42
C ASP A 199 -1.50 -0.87 19.99
N VAL A 200 -0.36 -1.57 20.19
CA VAL A 200 -0.24 -3.01 19.92
C VAL A 200 -1.24 -3.82 20.74
N VAL A 201 -1.38 -3.54 22.04
CA VAL A 201 -2.37 -4.21 22.91
C VAL A 201 -3.80 -3.95 22.39
N THR A 202 -4.09 -2.73 21.97
CA THR A 202 -5.40 -2.38 21.43
C THR A 202 -5.69 -3.14 20.13
N LEU A 203 -4.72 -3.20 19.20
CA LEU A 203 -4.87 -3.94 17.93
C LEU A 203 -5.02 -5.45 18.17
N ALA A 204 -4.30 -6.00 19.14
CA ALA A 204 -4.45 -7.41 19.51
C ALA A 204 -5.87 -7.74 19.97
N SER A 205 -6.55 -6.78 20.64
CA SER A 205 -7.96 -6.96 21.04
C SER A 205 -8.96 -6.98 19.88
N TYR A 206 -8.55 -6.55 18.69
CA TYR A 206 -9.39 -6.60 17.47
C TYR A 206 -9.26 -7.93 16.72
N HIS A 207 -8.39 -8.82 17.19
CA HIS A 207 -8.15 -10.14 16.58
C HIS A 207 -7.65 -10.05 15.13
N ALA A 208 -6.82 -9.04 14.82
CA ALA A 208 -6.08 -9.02 13.56
C ALA A 208 -5.26 -10.32 13.44
N GLY A 209 -5.25 -10.90 12.25
CA GLY A 209 -4.48 -12.12 12.00
C GLY A 209 -2.97 -11.93 12.24
N GLU A 210 -2.49 -10.72 11.94
CA GLU A 210 -1.11 -10.29 12.18
C GLU A 210 -1.07 -8.81 12.55
N ILE A 211 -0.12 -8.42 13.39
CA ILE A 211 0.22 -7.03 13.68
C ILE A 211 1.68 -6.83 13.28
N GLN A 212 1.91 -5.98 12.29
CA GLN A 212 3.25 -5.65 11.84
C GLN A 212 3.68 -4.32 12.47
N LEU A 213 4.80 -4.32 13.16
CA LEU A 213 5.43 -3.13 13.71
C LEU A 213 6.72 -2.84 12.95
N GLU A 214 6.64 -1.92 11.99
CA GLU A 214 7.79 -1.48 11.20
C GLU A 214 8.52 -0.32 11.88
N SER A 215 9.85 -0.28 11.73
CA SER A 215 10.63 0.90 12.11
C SER A 215 10.53 1.98 11.03
N LEU A 216 10.35 3.23 11.43
CA LEU A 216 10.37 4.36 10.50
C LEU A 216 11.67 4.36 9.68
N LYS A 217 11.53 4.28 8.37
CA LYS A 217 12.64 4.41 7.42
C LYS A 217 12.68 5.84 6.90
N VAL A 218 13.80 6.52 7.10
CA VAL A 218 14.01 7.87 6.57
C VAL A 218 14.46 7.74 5.12
N LEU A 219 13.51 7.77 4.20
CA LEU A 219 13.75 7.52 2.78
C LEU A 219 14.04 8.82 2.03
N PRO A 220 15.06 8.85 1.14
CA PRO A 220 15.33 10.01 0.29
C PRO A 220 14.07 10.44 -0.49
N GLY A 221 13.84 11.75 -0.57
CA GLY A 221 12.65 12.31 -1.25
C GLY A 221 11.39 12.40 -0.38
N THR A 222 11.43 11.94 0.87
CA THR A 222 10.34 12.17 1.83
C THR A 222 10.59 13.45 2.64
N ASP A 223 9.51 14.09 3.10
CA ASP A 223 9.63 15.29 3.93
C ASP A 223 10.28 14.99 5.29
N THR A 224 10.14 13.76 5.78
CA THR A 224 10.78 13.29 7.02
C THR A 224 12.31 13.46 6.98
N VAL A 225 12.95 13.35 5.82
CA VAL A 225 14.38 13.62 5.64
C VAL A 225 14.75 15.07 5.93
N SER A 226 13.81 16.00 5.77
CA SER A 226 14.01 17.43 5.99
C SER A 226 14.08 17.80 7.47
N TYR A 227 13.60 16.95 8.37
CA TYR A 227 13.68 17.18 9.81
C TYR A 227 15.11 16.95 10.31
N THR A 228 15.81 18.01 10.67
CA THR A 228 17.23 18.00 11.10
C THR A 228 17.49 17.08 12.29
N HIS A 229 16.54 16.94 13.22
CA HIS A 229 16.67 16.08 14.38
C HIS A 229 16.66 14.57 14.02
N LEU A 230 15.95 14.17 12.97
CA LEU A 230 15.96 12.79 12.48
C LEU A 230 17.30 12.44 11.79
N ARG A 231 17.88 13.39 11.06
CA ARG A 231 19.23 13.23 10.46
C ARG A 231 20.31 13.02 11.54
N ALA A 232 20.19 13.67 12.69
CA ALA A 232 21.13 13.48 13.80
C ALA A 232 21.07 12.07 14.42
N HIS A 233 19.91 11.43 14.37
CA HIS A 233 19.76 10.05 14.83
C HIS A 233 20.33 9.03 13.84
N GLU A 234 20.17 9.24 12.54
CA GLU A 234 20.76 8.35 11.51
C GLU A 234 22.29 8.33 11.58
N THR A 235 22.92 9.51 11.77
CA THR A 235 24.38 9.58 11.87
C THR A 235 24.95 8.84 13.08
N LYS A 236 24.17 8.66 14.14
CA LYS A 236 24.58 7.84 15.30
C LYS A 236 24.35 6.36 15.11
N ALA A 237 23.31 5.96 14.37
CA ALA A 237 23.03 4.55 14.08
C ALA A 237 24.04 3.92 13.09
N ASN A 238 24.66 4.73 12.24
CA ASN A 238 25.67 4.28 11.27
C ASN A 238 27.11 4.25 11.82
N LEU A 239 27.29 4.56 13.12
CA LEU A 239 28.59 4.59 13.79
C LEU A 239 28.80 3.45 14.79
N VAL A 240 27.94 2.41 14.74
CA VAL A 240 28.07 1.20 15.56
C VAL A 240 28.27 -0.01 14.65
#